data_b6811a3912b1455dc15560fe80afa12a
#
_entry.id   b6811a3912b1455dc15560fe80afa12a
#
_cell.length_a   1.000
_cell.length_b   1.000
_cell.length_c   1.000
_cell.angle_alpha   90.00
_cell.angle_beta   90.00
_cell.angle_gamma   90.00
#
_symmetry.space_group_name_H-M   'P 1'
#
loop_
_entity.id
_entity.type
_entity.pdbx_description
1 polymer ?
#
loop_
_entity_poly.entity_id
_entity_poly.type
_entity_poly.pdbx_seq_one_letter_code
_entity_poly.pdbx_strand_id
1 'polypeptide(L)'
;MKKLLIIIFCILSVCSKAQSNRQDSKVTDKFFSDPNIEINTPAFQKKKGFTSYPEMMTFVNTQLSKHADVMTLSFIGKSQKGKEIPLILLNKKVKGSEQKIKVWIQASLHGDEPGSTEGVLYLLDKILNDSNYSYLLNKLEIAIIPMANIDGAEMLERTAANGLDLNRDQTKLMAPESNILKKAFSDFTADVAIDFHEYQPYRKDYIQFSTYGVVPGFDAMFMYSGNLNVPKSLREYSKSKFVSNAAKLLDDNQLRHHDYFTTDKTMGAVQINQGSSSSRSSATSYALANTISSLIEIRGVGIGRTSLKRRVQSIFLIAFSYMKTAYDNADEVKIEINKAVSNPNPEVVAKSSHPVEKEKLKMIDLDTNKEIEIDVNLADAWKSKAILSRARPSAYILLPDQVLLVEKLKILGLQLTELKKATELEVENYTISEYQKDSEEDEGVFRQDVLAKTQKITRTFPAGSFVVSLNQRKSNLAVEVLEPEAPNSFVSFSILKTDLNKELPVYRYLGNSNL
;
A
#
# COMPACT_ATOMS: atom_id res chain seq x y z
N MET A 1 40.82 37.99 -9.59
CA MET A 1 40.23 37.00 -10.52
C MET A 1 39.72 35.73 -9.83
N LYS A 2 40.42 35.10 -8.86
CA LYS A 2 39.92 33.87 -8.18
C LYS A 2 38.64 34.02 -7.36
N LYS A 3 38.36 35.20 -6.76
CA LYS A 3 37.15 35.44 -5.99
C LYS A 3 35.88 35.63 -6.86
N LEU A 4 36.01 36.07 -8.09
CA LEU A 4 34.92 36.23 -9.03
C LEU A 4 34.43 34.89 -9.60
N LEU A 5 35.36 33.92 -9.77
CA LEU A 5 35.00 32.56 -10.20
C LEU A 5 34.18 31.77 -9.18
N ILE A 6 34.42 31.99 -7.87
CA ILE A 6 33.69 31.30 -6.79
C ILE A 6 32.25 31.80 -6.71
N ILE A 7 31.99 33.09 -6.96
CA ILE A 7 30.65 33.66 -6.97
C ILE A 7 29.82 33.15 -8.15
N ILE A 8 30.44 33.01 -9.33
CA ILE A 8 29.77 32.45 -10.52
C ILE A 8 29.45 30.95 -10.32
N PHE A 9 30.29 30.19 -9.64
CA PHE A 9 30.03 28.78 -9.34
C PHE A 9 28.90 28.60 -8.31
N CYS A 10 28.79 29.49 -7.31
CA CYS A 10 27.68 29.48 -6.36
C CYS A 10 26.33 29.90 -6.98
N ILE A 11 26.34 30.76 -7.99
CA ILE A 11 25.10 31.16 -8.69
C ILE A 11 24.61 30.05 -9.63
N LEU A 12 25.50 29.27 -10.23
CA LEU A 12 25.15 28.12 -11.08
C LEU A 12 24.61 26.93 -10.30
N SER A 13 24.97 26.76 -9.01
CA SER A 13 24.45 25.68 -8.18
C SER A 13 23.05 25.93 -7.60
N VAL A 14 22.51 27.14 -7.69
CA VAL A 14 21.16 27.47 -7.21
C VAL A 14 20.09 27.27 -8.31
N CYS A 15 20.48 27.17 -9.58
CA CYS A 15 19.54 27.04 -10.71
C CYS A 15 19.17 25.60 -11.08
N SER A 16 19.60 24.57 -10.37
CA SER A 16 19.37 23.18 -10.77
C SER A 16 18.14 22.51 -10.11
N LYS A 17 17.28 23.26 -9.41
CA LYS A 17 16.04 22.73 -8.80
C LYS A 17 14.74 23.20 -9.49
N ALA A 18 14.76 23.50 -10.76
CA ALA A 18 13.56 23.89 -11.49
C ALA A 18 13.40 23.14 -12.81
N GLN A 19 13.36 21.81 -12.73
CA GLN A 19 12.62 21.04 -13.74
C GLN A 19 11.28 20.63 -13.18
N SER A 20 10.38 21.59 -12.98
CA SER A 20 8.97 21.27 -13.02
C SER A 20 8.66 20.90 -14.48
N ASN A 21 8.44 19.62 -14.76
CA ASN A 21 7.85 19.21 -16.01
C ASN A 21 6.44 19.82 -16.07
N ARG A 22 6.37 21.02 -16.61
CA ARG A 22 5.09 21.70 -16.81
C ARG A 22 4.24 20.81 -17.69
N GLN A 23 3.08 20.40 -17.20
CA GLN A 23 2.10 19.71 -18.03
C GLN A 23 1.80 20.59 -19.23
N ASP A 24 1.85 20.01 -20.44
CA ASP A 24 1.43 20.70 -21.65
C ASP A 24 -0.05 21.10 -21.51
N SER A 25 -0.35 22.39 -21.63
CA SER A 25 -1.72 22.90 -21.54
C SER A 25 -2.65 22.22 -22.55
N LYS A 26 -2.15 21.89 -23.75
CA LYS A 26 -2.93 21.18 -24.78
C LYS A 26 -3.37 19.79 -24.32
N VAL A 27 -2.52 19.06 -23.59
CA VAL A 27 -2.90 17.76 -23.01
C VAL A 27 -3.89 17.96 -21.86
N THR A 28 -3.65 18.94 -20.99
CA THR A 28 -4.51 19.24 -19.85
C THR A 28 -5.91 19.66 -20.29
N ASP A 29 -5.99 20.65 -21.19
CA ASP A 29 -7.27 21.23 -21.63
C ASP A 29 -8.12 20.19 -22.37
N LYS A 30 -7.46 19.30 -23.13
CA LYS A 30 -8.13 18.30 -23.92
C LYS A 30 -8.58 17.08 -23.11
N PHE A 31 -7.75 16.59 -22.19
CA PHE A 31 -7.94 15.28 -21.55
C PHE A 31 -8.22 15.34 -20.05
N PHE A 32 -7.81 16.43 -19.37
CA PHE A 32 -7.82 16.51 -17.91
C PHE A 32 -8.34 17.86 -17.39
N SER A 33 -9.29 18.48 -18.10
CA SER A 33 -9.93 19.71 -17.64
C SER A 33 -10.62 19.52 -16.30
N ASP A 34 -10.56 20.52 -15.44
CA ASP A 34 -11.23 20.51 -14.14
C ASP A 34 -12.76 20.48 -14.29
N PRO A 35 -13.47 19.70 -13.48
CA PRO A 35 -14.93 19.70 -13.44
C PRO A 35 -15.46 20.98 -12.78
N ASN A 36 -16.72 21.31 -13.09
CA ASN A 36 -17.42 22.41 -12.43
C ASN A 36 -18.04 21.92 -11.10
N ILE A 37 -17.19 21.68 -10.10
CA ILE A 37 -17.59 21.31 -8.74
C ILE A 37 -17.06 22.31 -7.73
N GLU A 38 -17.76 22.46 -6.62
CA GLU A 38 -17.33 23.23 -5.46
C GLU A 38 -16.63 22.33 -4.45
N ILE A 39 -15.46 22.77 -3.99
CA ILE A 39 -14.65 22.05 -3.00
C ILE A 39 -14.26 23.03 -1.90
N ASN A 40 -14.69 22.74 -0.67
CA ASN A 40 -14.52 23.62 0.49
C ASN A 40 -13.39 23.17 1.45
N THR A 41 -12.35 22.49 0.92
CA THR A 41 -11.18 22.10 1.70
C THR A 41 -10.11 23.20 1.72
N PRO A 42 -9.16 23.21 2.67
CA PRO A 42 -8.25 24.34 2.87
C PRO A 42 -7.45 24.73 1.63
N ALA A 43 -6.98 23.79 0.79
CA ALA A 43 -6.25 24.13 -0.41
C ALA A 43 -7.06 24.96 -1.41
N PHE A 44 -8.39 24.80 -1.44
CA PHE A 44 -9.26 25.54 -2.37
C PHE A 44 -9.64 26.93 -1.84
N GLN A 45 -9.31 27.23 -0.56
CA GLN A 45 -9.46 28.58 -0.01
C GLN A 45 -8.24 29.47 -0.30
N LYS A 46 -7.22 28.96 -0.97
CA LYS A 46 -5.99 29.69 -1.32
C LYS A 46 -5.58 29.46 -2.79
N LYS A 47 -4.83 30.42 -3.33
CA LYS A 47 -4.41 30.41 -4.74
C LYS A 47 -3.21 29.49 -5.02
N LYS A 48 -2.37 29.18 -4.02
CA LYS A 48 -1.11 28.44 -4.18
C LYS A 48 -0.92 27.42 -3.08
N GLY A 49 -0.14 26.37 -3.35
CA GLY A 49 0.19 25.31 -2.41
C GLY A 49 -0.97 24.34 -2.17
N PHE A 50 -0.76 23.43 -1.25
CA PHE A 50 -1.70 22.40 -0.83
C PHE A 50 -2.01 22.57 0.66
N THR A 51 -2.96 21.82 1.18
CA THR A 51 -3.30 21.83 2.61
C THR A 51 -2.09 21.44 3.44
N SER A 52 -1.62 22.34 4.29
CA SER A 52 -0.57 22.06 5.28
C SER A 52 -1.12 21.28 6.48
N TYR A 53 -0.25 20.68 7.28
CA TYR A 53 -0.67 19.95 8.49
C TYR A 53 -1.51 20.84 9.46
N PRO A 54 -1.13 22.09 9.80
CA PRO A 54 -1.97 22.93 10.65
C PRO A 54 -3.34 23.26 10.03
N GLU A 55 -3.42 23.52 8.72
CA GLU A 55 -4.67 23.77 8.01
C GLU A 55 -5.57 22.52 8.01
N MET A 56 -4.99 21.35 7.79
CA MET A 56 -5.69 20.06 7.89
C MET A 56 -6.27 19.86 9.29
N MET A 57 -5.47 20.08 10.33
CA MET A 57 -5.92 19.92 11.72
C MET A 57 -7.02 20.93 12.09
N THR A 58 -6.93 22.16 11.60
CA THR A 58 -7.99 23.18 11.79
C THR A 58 -9.29 22.73 11.11
N PHE A 59 -9.21 22.24 9.89
CA PHE A 59 -10.37 21.69 9.16
C PHE A 59 -10.99 20.50 9.90
N VAL A 60 -10.18 19.52 10.30
CA VAL A 60 -10.62 18.31 11.02
C VAL A 60 -11.28 18.67 12.36
N ASN A 61 -10.69 19.58 13.16
CA ASN A 61 -11.28 20.05 14.41
C ASN A 61 -12.59 20.81 14.20
N THR A 62 -12.71 21.55 13.11
CA THR A 62 -13.96 22.22 12.73
C THR A 62 -15.07 21.21 12.41
N GLN A 63 -14.74 20.14 11.68
CA GLN A 63 -15.69 19.06 11.43
C GLN A 63 -16.05 18.31 12.72
N LEU A 64 -15.08 18.00 13.56
CA LEU A 64 -15.30 17.34 14.85
C LEU A 64 -16.25 18.14 15.75
N SER A 65 -16.08 19.47 15.85
CA SER A 65 -16.95 20.33 16.67
C SER A 65 -18.42 20.32 16.23
N LYS A 66 -18.68 20.08 14.93
CA LYS A 66 -20.03 20.03 14.35
C LYS A 66 -20.67 18.64 14.39
N HIS A 67 -19.86 17.59 14.40
CA HIS A 67 -20.27 16.19 14.19
C HIS A 67 -19.74 15.24 15.28
N ALA A 68 -19.60 15.71 16.52
CA ALA A 68 -19.09 14.92 17.64
C ALA A 68 -19.95 13.68 17.99
N ASP A 69 -21.19 13.62 17.48
CA ASP A 69 -22.08 12.47 17.63
C ASP A 69 -21.71 11.28 16.76
N VAL A 70 -21.02 11.51 15.63
CA VAL A 70 -20.61 10.47 14.66
C VAL A 70 -19.11 10.44 14.38
N MET A 71 -18.35 11.47 14.79
CA MET A 71 -16.92 11.59 14.52
C MET A 71 -16.12 11.61 15.83
N THR A 72 -15.02 10.86 15.84
CA THR A 72 -13.99 10.99 16.90
C THR A 72 -12.63 11.20 16.25
N LEU A 73 -11.75 11.91 16.95
CA LEU A 73 -10.36 12.13 16.56
C LEU A 73 -9.46 11.57 17.64
N SER A 74 -8.48 10.79 17.25
CA SER A 74 -7.40 10.30 18.11
C SER A 74 -6.06 10.48 17.41
N PHE A 75 -4.98 10.36 18.18
CA PHE A 75 -3.63 10.40 17.66
C PHE A 75 -2.98 9.04 17.89
N ILE A 76 -2.56 8.39 16.79
CA ILE A 76 -2.03 7.02 16.84
C ILE A 76 -0.54 6.95 17.15
N GLY A 77 0.14 8.09 17.12
CA GLY A 77 1.57 8.23 17.40
C GLY A 77 2.12 9.54 16.85
N LYS A 78 3.44 9.64 16.81
CA LYS A 78 4.14 10.85 16.32
C LYS A 78 5.06 10.53 15.17
N SER A 79 5.14 11.43 14.20
CA SER A 79 6.17 11.40 13.15
C SER A 79 7.56 11.58 13.76
N GLN A 80 8.61 11.32 12.99
CA GLN A 80 10.00 11.51 13.44
C GLN A 80 10.31 12.93 13.86
N LYS A 81 9.62 13.95 13.29
CA LYS A 81 9.73 15.36 13.71
C LYS A 81 8.75 15.74 14.81
N GLY A 82 8.11 14.77 15.46
CA GLY A 82 7.27 14.95 16.66
C GLY A 82 5.84 15.39 16.41
N LYS A 83 5.34 15.40 15.16
CA LYS A 83 3.97 15.74 14.82
C LYS A 83 3.03 14.57 15.05
N GLU A 84 1.88 14.84 15.64
CA GLU A 84 0.88 13.81 15.94
C GLU A 84 0.16 13.33 14.68
N ILE A 85 0.09 12.02 14.46
CA ILE A 85 -0.58 11.40 13.30
C ILE A 85 -2.06 11.23 13.68
N PRO A 86 -2.99 11.97 13.02
CA PRO A 86 -4.41 11.89 13.32
C PRO A 86 -5.06 10.65 12.70
N LEU A 87 -5.91 10.01 13.49
CA LEU A 87 -6.87 9.00 13.06
C LEU A 87 -8.28 9.53 13.33
N ILE A 88 -9.05 9.69 12.26
CA ILE A 88 -10.45 10.08 12.30
C ILE A 88 -11.29 8.81 12.23
N LEU A 89 -12.19 8.61 13.17
CA LEU A 89 -13.15 7.52 13.15
C LEU A 89 -14.56 8.08 12.99
N LEU A 90 -15.24 7.64 11.93
CA LEU A 90 -16.64 7.94 11.67
C LEU A 90 -17.47 6.70 12.02
N ASN A 91 -18.35 6.82 13.02
CA ASN A 91 -19.19 5.72 13.48
C ASN A 91 -20.49 6.24 14.09
N LYS A 92 -21.59 6.10 13.35
CA LYS A 92 -22.93 6.44 13.84
C LYS A 92 -23.49 5.27 14.64
N LYS A 93 -23.89 5.51 15.89
CA LYS A 93 -24.61 4.50 16.70
C LYS A 93 -26.00 4.29 16.11
N VAL A 94 -26.30 3.09 15.63
CA VAL A 94 -27.61 2.70 15.11
C VAL A 94 -28.14 1.57 15.97
N LYS A 95 -29.36 1.72 16.50
CA LYS A 95 -29.99 0.73 17.36
C LYS A 95 -30.27 -0.54 16.55
N GLY A 96 -29.75 -1.71 16.96
CA GLY A 96 -29.89 -2.98 16.25
C GLY A 96 -28.96 -3.16 15.05
N SER A 97 -28.00 -2.26 14.80
CA SER A 97 -26.98 -2.50 13.81
C SER A 97 -25.96 -3.49 14.38
N GLU A 98 -26.07 -4.72 13.94
CA GLU A 98 -25.06 -5.74 14.10
C GLU A 98 -23.79 -5.32 13.33
N GLN A 99 -22.75 -6.03 13.52
CA GLN A 99 -21.37 -5.79 13.09
C GLN A 99 -21.20 -5.01 11.77
N LYS A 100 -20.90 -3.70 11.86
CA LYS A 100 -20.63 -2.85 10.70
C LYS A 100 -19.43 -3.35 9.89
N ILE A 101 -19.42 -3.01 8.59
CA ILE A 101 -18.24 -3.16 7.75
C ILE A 101 -17.23 -2.07 8.13
N LYS A 102 -16.02 -2.47 8.40
CA LYS A 102 -14.90 -1.58 8.75
C LYS A 102 -14.12 -1.18 7.51
N VAL A 103 -14.10 0.12 7.23
CA VAL A 103 -13.42 0.69 6.07
C VAL A 103 -12.22 1.52 6.52
N TRP A 104 -11.04 1.21 6.03
CA TRP A 104 -9.82 1.99 6.23
C TRP A 104 -9.51 2.83 5.00
N ILE A 105 -9.31 4.13 5.18
CA ILE A 105 -8.95 5.06 4.11
C ILE A 105 -7.68 5.79 4.54
N GLN A 106 -6.64 5.71 3.71
CA GLN A 106 -5.35 6.33 3.96
C GLN A 106 -4.96 7.20 2.78
N ALA A 107 -4.29 8.31 3.06
CA ALA A 107 -3.75 9.23 2.07
C ALA A 107 -2.37 9.76 2.47
N SER A 108 -1.64 10.25 1.49
CA SER A 108 -0.33 10.88 1.67
C SER A 108 0.68 9.99 2.41
N LEU A 109 0.72 8.71 2.05
CA LEU A 109 1.81 7.82 2.47
C LEU A 109 3.14 8.27 1.85
N HIS A 110 3.09 8.87 0.65
CA HIS A 110 4.17 9.66 0.08
C HIS A 110 3.83 11.16 0.21
N GLY A 111 4.78 11.94 0.69
CA GLY A 111 4.54 13.36 0.98
C GLY A 111 4.46 14.25 -0.26
N ASP A 112 4.97 13.83 -1.40
CA ASP A 112 4.90 14.52 -2.69
C ASP A 112 3.60 14.24 -3.48
N GLU A 113 2.61 13.62 -2.83
CA GLU A 113 1.31 13.22 -3.39
C GLU A 113 0.13 13.96 -2.71
N PRO A 114 0.14 15.30 -2.68
CA PRO A 114 -0.79 16.09 -1.87
C PRO A 114 -2.26 16.02 -2.33
N GLY A 115 -2.53 15.64 -3.58
CA GLY A 115 -3.90 15.48 -4.08
C GLY A 115 -4.66 14.39 -3.33
N SER A 116 -3.97 13.39 -2.81
CA SER A 116 -4.55 12.32 -2.00
C SER A 116 -5.16 12.86 -0.70
N THR A 117 -4.45 13.74 0.03
CA THR A 117 -4.98 14.45 1.20
C THR A 117 -6.21 15.30 0.83
N GLU A 118 -6.13 16.10 -0.25
CA GLU A 118 -7.24 16.96 -0.65
C GLU A 118 -8.51 16.16 -0.97
N GLY A 119 -8.37 15.04 -1.65
CA GLY A 119 -9.49 14.15 -1.99
C GLY A 119 -10.13 13.52 -0.75
N VAL A 120 -9.32 13.10 0.21
CA VAL A 120 -9.81 12.48 1.46
C VAL A 120 -10.45 13.52 2.38
N LEU A 121 -9.96 14.75 2.44
CA LEU A 121 -10.63 15.84 3.17
C LEU A 121 -11.97 16.22 2.53
N TYR A 122 -12.05 16.21 1.19
CA TYR A 122 -13.32 16.43 0.48
C TYR A 122 -14.31 15.28 0.74
N LEU A 123 -13.84 14.04 0.77
CA LEU A 123 -14.65 12.88 1.17
C LEU A 123 -15.21 13.04 2.57
N LEU A 124 -14.36 13.44 3.54
CA LEU A 124 -14.78 13.69 4.93
C LEU A 124 -15.88 14.76 5.00
N ASP A 125 -15.70 15.88 4.28
CA ASP A 125 -16.71 16.94 4.18
C ASP A 125 -18.04 16.40 3.64
N LYS A 126 -18.00 15.64 2.55
CA LYS A 126 -19.21 15.07 1.93
C LYS A 126 -19.94 14.06 2.82
N ILE A 127 -19.22 13.17 3.48
CA ILE A 127 -19.86 12.19 4.39
C ILE A 127 -20.55 12.89 5.57
N LEU A 128 -19.95 13.95 6.10
CA LEU A 128 -20.46 14.63 7.28
C LEU A 128 -21.55 15.66 6.96
N ASN A 129 -21.44 16.38 5.85
CA ASN A 129 -22.31 17.55 5.56
C ASN A 129 -23.33 17.33 4.44
N ASP A 130 -23.33 16.17 3.76
CA ASP A 130 -24.25 15.88 2.66
C ASP A 130 -25.05 14.60 2.94
N SER A 131 -26.38 14.72 3.04
CA SER A 131 -27.29 13.62 3.33
C SER A 131 -27.25 12.50 2.27
N ASN A 132 -26.84 12.82 1.04
CA ASN A 132 -26.66 11.83 -0.02
C ASN A 132 -25.54 10.83 0.27
N TYR A 133 -24.65 11.11 1.23
CA TYR A 133 -23.51 10.25 1.59
C TYR A 133 -23.51 9.83 3.05
N SER A 134 -24.07 10.62 3.97
CA SER A 134 -24.05 10.34 5.42
C SER A 134 -24.76 9.03 5.80
N TYR A 135 -25.70 8.54 4.96
CA TYR A 135 -26.39 7.26 5.19
C TYR A 135 -25.43 6.07 5.26
N LEU A 136 -24.24 6.17 4.62
CA LEU A 136 -23.21 5.12 4.64
C LEU A 136 -22.82 4.75 6.07
N LEU A 137 -22.85 5.71 7.01
CA LEU A 137 -22.53 5.49 8.42
C LEU A 137 -23.55 4.58 9.13
N ASN A 138 -24.68 4.24 8.52
CA ASN A 138 -25.63 3.30 9.10
C ASN A 138 -25.08 1.86 9.12
N LYS A 139 -24.28 1.45 8.13
CA LYS A 139 -23.68 0.11 8.03
C LYS A 139 -22.14 0.12 8.02
N LEU A 140 -21.50 1.29 7.91
CA LEU A 140 -20.05 1.40 7.87
C LEU A 140 -19.49 2.06 9.12
N GLU A 141 -18.33 1.59 9.54
CA GLU A 141 -17.41 2.24 10.47
C GLU A 141 -16.16 2.60 9.66
N ILE A 142 -15.79 3.89 9.59
CA ILE A 142 -14.78 4.37 8.67
C ILE A 142 -13.65 4.99 9.45
N ALA A 143 -12.44 4.47 9.28
CA ALA A 143 -11.19 5.02 9.81
C ALA A 143 -10.45 5.77 8.69
N ILE A 144 -10.06 7.02 8.93
CA ILE A 144 -9.41 7.88 7.94
C ILE A 144 -8.09 8.41 8.48
N ILE A 145 -7.01 8.19 7.72
CA ILE A 145 -5.70 8.84 7.92
C ILE A 145 -5.50 9.83 6.75
N PRO A 146 -5.75 11.12 6.94
CA PRO A 146 -5.72 12.09 5.83
C PRO A 146 -4.31 12.49 5.38
N MET A 147 -3.29 12.30 6.23
CA MET A 147 -1.89 12.62 5.95
C MET A 147 -1.00 11.67 6.74
N ALA A 148 -0.64 10.53 6.14
CA ALA A 148 0.10 9.46 6.82
C ALA A 148 1.59 9.81 7.03
N ASN A 149 2.23 10.46 6.06
CA ASN A 149 3.62 10.92 6.11
C ASN A 149 3.65 12.45 6.25
N ILE A 150 3.40 12.94 7.45
CA ILE A 150 3.30 14.39 7.71
C ILE A 150 4.61 15.10 7.41
N ASP A 151 5.74 14.53 7.79
CA ASP A 151 7.06 15.15 7.62
C ASP A 151 7.45 15.27 6.15
N GLY A 152 7.15 14.24 5.35
CA GLY A 152 7.32 14.29 3.90
C GLY A 152 6.34 15.25 3.22
N ALA A 153 5.08 15.27 3.66
CA ALA A 153 4.04 16.14 3.08
C ALA A 153 4.37 17.63 3.22
N GLU A 154 4.95 18.05 4.35
CA GLU A 154 5.37 19.45 4.54
C GLU A 154 6.53 19.86 3.63
N MET A 155 7.36 18.91 3.22
CA MET A 155 8.50 19.14 2.33
C MET A 155 8.17 18.83 0.87
N LEU A 156 6.98 18.26 0.59
CA LEU A 156 6.61 17.68 -0.70
C LEU A 156 7.67 16.66 -1.18
N GLU A 157 8.12 15.83 -0.25
CA GLU A 157 9.08 14.75 -0.48
C GLU A 157 8.40 13.39 -0.32
N ARG A 158 8.73 12.46 -1.21
CA ARG A 158 8.16 11.12 -1.23
C ARG A 158 8.36 10.37 0.09
N THR A 159 9.59 10.39 0.60
CA THR A 159 10.04 9.56 1.72
C THR A 159 9.70 10.16 3.08
N ALA A 160 9.75 9.35 4.12
CA ALA A 160 9.74 9.80 5.50
C ALA A 160 11.01 10.58 5.86
N ALA A 161 11.07 11.22 7.04
CA ALA A 161 12.18 12.07 7.43
C ALA A 161 13.55 11.36 7.48
N ASN A 162 13.56 10.03 7.66
CA ASN A 162 14.77 9.20 7.60
C ASN A 162 15.14 8.70 6.18
N GLY A 163 14.45 9.17 5.14
CA GLY A 163 14.71 8.80 3.75
C GLY A 163 14.06 7.48 3.30
N LEU A 164 13.35 6.76 4.17
CA LEU A 164 12.69 5.50 3.78
C LEU A 164 11.35 5.76 3.08
N ASP A 165 11.06 4.97 2.04
CA ASP A 165 9.75 4.91 1.41
C ASP A 165 8.80 4.06 2.26
N LEU A 166 7.77 4.69 2.85
CA LEU A 166 6.80 4.00 3.71
C LEU A 166 5.99 2.94 2.95
N ASN A 167 5.87 3.06 1.61
CA ASN A 167 5.22 2.06 0.76
C ASN A 167 6.22 0.99 0.25
N ARG A 168 7.39 0.93 0.82
CA ARG A 168 8.38 -0.15 0.73
C ARG A 168 8.65 -0.79 2.10
N ASP A 169 7.97 -0.32 3.13
CA ASP A 169 8.22 -0.65 4.54
C ASP A 169 7.07 -1.36 5.26
N GLN A 170 6.00 -1.76 4.53
CA GLN A 170 4.77 -2.31 5.11
C GLN A 170 4.92 -3.67 5.83
N THR A 171 6.01 -4.40 5.58
CA THR A 171 6.34 -5.67 6.27
C THR A 171 7.71 -5.61 6.93
N LYS A 172 8.61 -4.77 6.45
CA LYS A 172 9.94 -4.54 7.01
C LYS A 172 9.87 -3.77 8.34
N LEU A 173 9.00 -2.75 8.42
CA LEU A 173 8.71 -1.98 9.63
C LEU A 173 9.96 -1.32 10.24
N MET A 174 10.73 -0.61 9.42
CA MET A 174 11.95 0.08 9.84
C MET A 174 11.68 1.55 10.22
N ALA A 175 10.74 2.22 9.53
CA ALA A 175 10.36 3.59 9.85
C ALA A 175 9.38 3.60 11.04
N PRO A 176 9.52 4.57 11.98
CA PRO A 176 8.56 4.75 13.08
C PRO A 176 7.11 4.88 12.60
N GLU A 177 6.89 5.66 11.53
CA GLU A 177 5.56 5.86 10.93
C GLU A 177 4.98 4.55 10.42
N SER A 178 5.78 3.68 9.79
CA SER A 178 5.34 2.36 9.34
C SER A 178 4.84 1.48 10.49
N ASN A 179 5.56 1.50 11.63
CA ASN A 179 5.16 0.77 12.83
C ASN A 179 3.80 1.29 13.37
N ILE A 180 3.67 2.61 13.48
CA ILE A 180 2.47 3.29 13.99
C ILE A 180 1.26 3.00 13.09
N LEU A 181 1.38 3.26 11.79
CA LEU A 181 0.32 3.07 10.81
C LEU A 181 -0.11 1.60 10.70
N LYS A 182 0.87 0.68 10.65
CA LYS A 182 0.59 -0.75 10.58
C LYS A 182 -0.10 -1.27 11.84
N LYS A 183 0.34 -0.82 13.01
CA LYS A 183 -0.31 -1.19 14.27
C LYS A 183 -1.75 -0.68 14.31
N ALA A 184 -2.00 0.58 13.98
CA ALA A 184 -3.34 1.16 13.94
C ALA A 184 -4.26 0.42 12.96
N PHE A 185 -3.78 0.10 11.74
CA PHE A 185 -4.49 -0.73 10.77
C PHE A 185 -4.81 -2.12 11.33
N SER A 186 -3.82 -2.74 11.98
CA SER A 186 -3.96 -4.08 12.56
C SER A 186 -4.99 -4.11 13.69
N ASP A 187 -4.98 -3.11 14.55
CA ASP A 187 -5.92 -2.97 15.67
C ASP A 187 -7.35 -2.69 15.16
N PHE A 188 -7.49 -1.84 14.14
CA PHE A 188 -8.79 -1.53 13.54
C PHE A 188 -9.42 -2.75 12.85
N THR A 189 -8.62 -3.66 12.30
CA THR A 189 -9.08 -4.89 11.63
C THR A 189 -10.07 -4.59 10.50
N ALA A 190 -9.62 -3.82 9.51
CA ALA A 190 -10.43 -3.40 8.37
C ALA A 190 -10.94 -4.58 7.53
N ASP A 191 -12.18 -4.48 7.03
CA ASP A 191 -12.75 -5.39 6.04
C ASP A 191 -12.41 -4.92 4.61
N VAL A 192 -12.43 -3.59 4.42
CA VAL A 192 -12.08 -2.91 3.16
C VAL A 192 -11.02 -1.86 3.45
N ALA A 193 -10.02 -1.73 2.58
CA ALA A 193 -8.97 -0.73 2.71
C ALA A 193 -8.64 -0.08 1.37
N ILE A 194 -8.46 1.25 1.39
CA ILE A 194 -8.07 2.04 0.24
C ILE A 194 -6.91 2.93 0.65
N ASP A 195 -5.83 2.90 -0.12
CA ASP A 195 -4.68 3.78 0.04
C ASP A 195 -4.55 4.67 -1.20
N PHE A 196 -4.72 5.98 -1.02
CA PHE A 196 -4.69 6.94 -2.12
C PHE A 196 -3.30 7.51 -2.32
N HIS A 197 -2.80 7.33 -3.54
CA HIS A 197 -1.51 7.77 -4.04
C HIS A 197 -1.67 8.64 -5.29
N GLU A 198 -0.56 9.17 -5.78
CA GLU A 198 -0.49 9.86 -7.05
C GLU A 198 0.69 9.36 -7.89
N TYR A 199 0.44 9.04 -9.16
CA TYR A 199 1.50 8.67 -10.09
C TYR A 199 2.07 9.88 -10.83
N GLN A 200 3.33 9.75 -11.24
CA GLN A 200 4.02 10.73 -12.08
C GLN A 200 3.68 10.50 -13.56
N PRO A 201 2.94 11.40 -14.23
CA PRO A 201 2.57 11.21 -15.63
C PRO A 201 3.74 11.43 -16.60
N TYR A 202 4.68 12.31 -16.26
CA TYR A 202 5.83 12.63 -17.12
C TYR A 202 7.08 11.93 -16.62
N ARG A 203 7.38 10.76 -17.17
CA ARG A 203 8.58 9.98 -16.84
C ARG A 203 9.57 9.98 -17.99
N LYS A 204 10.86 10.04 -17.66
CA LYS A 204 11.94 9.94 -18.66
C LYS A 204 11.88 8.65 -19.48
N ASP A 205 11.40 7.56 -18.88
CA ASP A 205 11.28 6.26 -19.52
C ASP A 205 10.26 6.28 -20.69
N TYR A 206 9.29 7.19 -20.66
CA TYR A 206 8.26 7.29 -21.71
C TYR A 206 8.72 8.04 -22.96
N ILE A 207 9.90 8.71 -22.92
CA ILE A 207 10.43 9.49 -24.06
C ILE A 207 10.71 8.59 -25.26
N GLN A 208 11.15 7.33 -25.04
CA GLN A 208 11.52 6.44 -26.13
C GLN A 208 10.36 5.94 -27.01
N PHE A 209 9.11 6.14 -26.59
CA PHE A 209 7.94 5.61 -27.30
C PHE A 209 7.37 6.56 -28.37
N SER A 210 7.87 7.79 -28.49
CA SER A 210 7.53 8.73 -29.56
C SER A 210 8.58 9.85 -29.66
N THR A 211 8.47 10.77 -30.65
CA THR A 211 9.42 11.85 -30.87
C THR A 211 9.62 12.76 -29.65
N TYR A 212 8.53 13.12 -28.95
CA TYR A 212 8.56 13.89 -27.71
C TYR A 212 8.14 13.07 -26.48
N GLY A 213 7.97 11.77 -26.66
CA GLY A 213 7.50 10.86 -25.62
C GLY A 213 5.99 10.78 -25.52
N VAL A 214 5.56 9.90 -24.60
CA VAL A 214 4.14 9.63 -24.32
C VAL A 214 3.85 9.84 -22.84
N VAL A 215 2.57 10.01 -22.50
CA VAL A 215 2.10 10.04 -21.10
C VAL A 215 0.88 9.15 -20.93
N PRO A 216 0.68 8.55 -19.74
CA PRO A 216 -0.55 7.82 -19.44
C PRO A 216 -1.77 8.74 -19.54
N GLY A 217 -2.81 8.26 -20.20
CA GLY A 217 -4.06 8.98 -20.41
C GLY A 217 -5.12 8.76 -19.31
N PHE A 218 -4.73 8.34 -18.10
CA PHE A 218 -5.64 7.88 -17.07
C PHE A 218 -5.75 8.88 -15.92
N ASP A 219 -6.95 9.10 -15.40
CA ASP A 219 -7.20 9.87 -14.19
C ASP A 219 -6.83 9.07 -12.95
N ALA A 220 -7.10 7.76 -12.99
CA ALA A 220 -6.82 6.84 -11.91
C ALA A 220 -6.31 5.49 -12.43
N MET A 221 -5.41 4.88 -11.68
CA MET A 221 -4.99 3.50 -11.90
C MET A 221 -5.19 2.68 -10.61
N PHE A 222 -5.67 1.44 -10.76
CA PHE A 222 -5.99 0.55 -9.65
C PHE A 222 -4.89 -0.48 -9.46
N MET A 223 -4.28 -0.52 -8.27
CA MET A 223 -3.38 -1.58 -7.85
C MET A 223 -4.05 -2.42 -6.77
N TYR A 224 -4.32 -3.66 -7.08
CA TYR A 224 -4.82 -4.69 -6.19
C TYR A 224 -3.90 -5.91 -6.25
N SER A 225 -3.84 -6.70 -5.18
CA SER A 225 -2.76 -7.68 -5.00
C SER A 225 -2.79 -8.83 -6.02
N GLY A 226 -1.66 -9.08 -6.69
CA GLY A 226 -1.37 -10.31 -7.45
C GLY A 226 -0.66 -11.39 -6.63
N ASN A 227 -0.42 -11.18 -5.32
CA ASN A 227 0.29 -12.12 -4.47
C ASN A 227 -0.50 -13.43 -4.30
N LEU A 228 0.18 -14.56 -4.54
CA LEU A 228 -0.46 -15.89 -4.55
C LEU A 228 -0.79 -16.42 -3.15
N ASN A 229 -0.25 -15.83 -2.09
CA ASN A 229 -0.62 -16.16 -0.71
C ASN A 229 -1.94 -15.50 -0.27
N VAL A 230 -2.41 -14.49 -1.01
CA VAL A 230 -3.79 -13.98 -0.83
C VAL A 230 -4.76 -14.97 -1.47
N PRO A 231 -5.82 -15.44 -0.74
CA PRO A 231 -6.77 -16.39 -1.30
C PRO A 231 -7.37 -15.90 -2.62
N LYS A 232 -7.41 -16.80 -3.61
CA LYS A 232 -7.86 -16.48 -4.98
C LYS A 232 -9.27 -15.91 -4.99
N SER A 233 -10.21 -16.50 -4.21
CA SER A 233 -11.59 -16.03 -4.13
C SER A 233 -11.66 -14.58 -3.66
N LEU A 234 -10.86 -14.19 -2.66
CA LEU A 234 -10.84 -12.82 -2.14
C LEU A 234 -10.25 -11.84 -3.16
N ARG A 235 -9.20 -12.24 -3.90
CA ARG A 235 -8.63 -11.41 -4.98
C ARG A 235 -9.65 -11.18 -6.09
N GLU A 236 -10.32 -12.25 -6.55
CA GLU A 236 -11.35 -12.19 -7.60
C GLU A 236 -12.56 -11.36 -7.15
N TYR A 237 -13.00 -11.50 -5.90
CA TYR A 237 -14.08 -10.70 -5.33
C TYR A 237 -13.71 -9.21 -5.28
N SER A 238 -12.50 -8.88 -4.81
CA SER A 238 -12.01 -7.50 -4.81
C SER A 238 -12.04 -6.88 -6.20
N LYS A 239 -11.53 -7.59 -7.20
CA LYS A 239 -11.50 -7.13 -8.60
C LYS A 239 -12.92 -6.98 -9.19
N SER A 240 -13.72 -8.04 -9.11
CA SER A 240 -15.03 -8.11 -9.80
C SER A 240 -16.11 -7.23 -9.18
N LYS A 241 -16.02 -6.93 -7.88
CA LYS A 241 -17.00 -6.10 -7.19
C LYS A 241 -16.50 -4.68 -6.93
N PHE A 242 -15.37 -4.52 -6.26
CA PHE A 242 -14.90 -3.21 -5.82
C PHE A 242 -14.24 -2.42 -6.95
N VAL A 243 -13.24 -3.00 -7.61
CA VAL A 243 -12.54 -2.33 -8.70
C VAL A 243 -13.50 -2.09 -9.88
N SER A 244 -14.28 -3.10 -10.28
CA SER A 244 -15.21 -2.97 -11.42
C SER A 244 -16.30 -1.94 -11.17
N ASN A 245 -16.86 -1.86 -9.95
CA ASN A 245 -17.87 -0.84 -9.63
C ASN A 245 -17.25 0.58 -9.63
N ALA A 246 -16.03 0.73 -9.11
CA ALA A 246 -15.34 2.01 -9.13
C ALA A 246 -14.97 2.42 -10.56
N ALA A 247 -14.48 1.49 -11.38
CA ALA A 247 -14.20 1.71 -12.79
C ALA A 247 -15.46 2.20 -13.54
N LYS A 248 -16.58 1.49 -13.36
CA LYS A 248 -17.87 1.91 -13.94
C LYS A 248 -18.29 3.30 -13.49
N LEU A 249 -18.14 3.66 -12.22
CA LEU A 249 -18.50 4.99 -11.73
C LEU A 249 -17.59 6.08 -12.33
N LEU A 250 -16.31 5.77 -12.57
CA LEU A 250 -15.40 6.67 -13.28
C LEU A 250 -15.83 6.87 -14.74
N ASP A 251 -16.19 5.79 -15.46
CA ASP A 251 -16.69 5.86 -16.83
C ASP A 251 -17.97 6.72 -16.92
N ASP A 252 -18.91 6.51 -16.01
CA ASP A 252 -20.18 7.27 -15.93
C ASP A 252 -19.90 8.79 -15.70
N ASN A 253 -18.71 9.15 -15.17
CA ASN A 253 -18.26 10.53 -14.96
C ASN A 253 -17.19 10.98 -15.96
N GLN A 254 -16.96 10.26 -17.04
CA GLN A 254 -15.98 10.56 -18.10
C GLN A 254 -14.54 10.69 -17.56
N LEU A 255 -14.21 9.90 -16.54
CA LEU A 255 -12.89 9.77 -15.96
C LEU A 255 -12.25 8.46 -16.45
N ARG A 256 -11.01 8.55 -16.87
CA ARG A 256 -10.30 7.42 -17.49
C ARG A 256 -9.59 6.61 -16.43
N HIS A 257 -9.63 5.31 -16.56
CA HIS A 257 -8.97 4.41 -15.61
C HIS A 257 -8.22 3.29 -16.30
N HIS A 258 -7.33 2.65 -15.55
CA HIS A 258 -6.57 1.48 -15.99
C HIS A 258 -6.11 0.68 -14.76
N ASP A 259 -5.65 -0.56 -14.96
CA ASP A 259 -4.86 -1.26 -13.96
C ASP A 259 -3.52 -0.54 -13.79
N TYR A 260 -3.03 -0.44 -12.54
CA TYR A 260 -1.76 0.25 -12.25
C TYR A 260 -0.60 -0.39 -13.00
N PHE A 261 0.23 0.44 -13.59
CA PHE A 261 1.51 0.01 -14.16
C PHE A 261 2.63 1.01 -13.87
N THR A 262 3.84 0.49 -13.87
CA THR A 262 5.08 1.27 -13.78
C THR A 262 6.08 0.74 -14.79
N THR A 263 7.19 1.46 -14.97
CA THR A 263 8.28 1.03 -15.84
C THR A 263 9.46 0.51 -15.04
N ASP A 264 10.15 -0.44 -15.60
CA ASP A 264 11.47 -0.90 -15.17
C ASP A 264 12.40 -1.00 -16.38
N LYS A 265 13.71 -0.92 -16.16
CA LYS A 265 14.72 -1.12 -17.21
C LYS A 265 15.33 -2.49 -17.05
N THR A 266 14.98 -3.38 -17.97
CA THR A 266 15.56 -4.72 -18.03
C THR A 266 16.45 -4.82 -19.27
N MET A 267 17.76 -5.02 -19.08
CA MET A 267 18.75 -5.12 -20.17
C MET A 267 18.70 -3.95 -21.18
N GLY A 268 18.45 -2.72 -20.67
CA GLY A 268 18.40 -1.50 -21.50
C GLY A 268 17.06 -1.24 -22.20
N ALA A 269 16.14 -2.21 -22.23
CA ALA A 269 14.78 -2.03 -22.72
C ALA A 269 13.84 -1.61 -21.57
N VAL A 270 12.81 -0.81 -21.88
CA VAL A 270 11.76 -0.51 -20.91
C VAL A 270 10.74 -1.63 -20.91
N GLN A 271 10.51 -2.20 -19.73
CA GLN A 271 9.46 -3.15 -19.44
C GLN A 271 8.33 -2.44 -18.67
N ILE A 272 7.10 -2.74 -18.98
CA ILE A 272 5.93 -2.34 -18.20
C ILE A 272 5.63 -3.44 -17.17
N ASN A 273 5.55 -3.07 -15.90
CA ASN A 273 5.11 -3.94 -14.82
C ASN A 273 3.72 -3.52 -14.38
N GLN A 274 2.72 -4.38 -14.62
CA GLN A 274 1.33 -4.13 -14.27
C GLN A 274 0.96 -4.81 -12.95
N GLY A 275 0.31 -4.06 -12.05
CA GLY A 275 -0.03 -4.54 -10.71
C GLY A 275 1.18 -4.74 -9.81
N SER A 276 0.97 -5.44 -8.70
CA SER A 276 2.04 -5.83 -7.76
C SER A 276 1.68 -7.09 -6.99
N SER A 277 2.68 -7.93 -6.70
CA SER A 277 2.60 -9.03 -5.74
C SER A 277 3.41 -8.75 -4.46
N SER A 278 4.07 -7.59 -4.38
CA SER A 278 5.02 -7.26 -3.32
C SER A 278 4.33 -6.86 -2.03
N SER A 279 4.59 -7.59 -0.94
CA SER A 279 4.03 -7.34 0.39
C SER A 279 4.58 -6.08 1.07
N ARG A 280 5.66 -5.47 0.54
CA ARG A 280 6.14 -4.16 1.02
C ARG A 280 5.21 -3.01 0.66
N SER A 281 4.24 -3.17 -0.27
CA SER A 281 3.22 -2.16 -0.57
C SER A 281 1.98 -2.34 0.30
N SER A 282 1.28 -1.24 0.57
CA SER A 282 0.06 -1.19 1.39
C SER A 282 -1.02 -2.11 0.84
N ALA A 283 -1.35 -2.04 -0.47
CA ALA A 283 -2.38 -2.87 -1.07
C ALA A 283 -2.17 -4.36 -0.83
N THR A 284 -0.96 -4.87 -1.09
CA THR A 284 -0.66 -6.29 -0.90
C THR A 284 -0.56 -6.67 0.56
N SER A 285 0.06 -5.83 1.40
CA SER A 285 0.16 -6.08 2.84
C SER A 285 -1.22 -6.13 3.52
N TYR A 286 -2.17 -5.29 3.09
CA TYR A 286 -3.54 -5.32 3.57
C TYR A 286 -4.31 -6.54 3.05
N ALA A 287 -4.11 -6.92 1.78
CA ALA A 287 -4.71 -8.13 1.21
C ALA A 287 -4.25 -9.41 1.93
N LEU A 288 -2.97 -9.50 2.30
CA LEU A 288 -2.42 -10.61 3.10
C LEU A 288 -3.02 -10.70 4.51
N ALA A 289 -3.58 -9.59 5.03
CA ALA A 289 -4.39 -9.59 6.25
C ALA A 289 -5.85 -10.04 6.02
N ASN A 290 -6.17 -10.62 4.85
CA ASN A 290 -7.53 -10.96 4.41
C ASN A 290 -8.48 -9.74 4.43
N THR A 291 -8.00 -8.61 3.96
CA THR A 291 -8.75 -7.36 3.75
C THR A 291 -8.95 -7.14 2.25
N ILE A 292 -10.14 -6.76 1.83
CA ILE A 292 -10.40 -6.31 0.44
C ILE A 292 -9.69 -4.98 0.27
N SER A 293 -8.60 -4.93 -0.50
CA SER A 293 -7.73 -3.75 -0.53
C SER A 293 -7.29 -3.35 -1.93
N SER A 294 -7.18 -2.04 -2.12
CA SER A 294 -6.57 -1.44 -3.30
C SER A 294 -5.73 -0.22 -2.92
N LEU A 295 -4.66 -0.02 -3.67
CA LEU A 295 -3.95 1.24 -3.76
C LEU A 295 -4.39 1.91 -5.07
N ILE A 296 -4.70 3.18 -4.98
CA ILE A 296 -5.22 3.96 -6.11
C ILE A 296 -4.20 5.06 -6.45
N GLU A 297 -3.72 5.02 -7.67
CA GLU A 297 -2.78 5.99 -8.20
C GLU A 297 -3.54 7.05 -9.03
N ILE A 298 -3.63 8.26 -8.52
CA ILE A 298 -4.24 9.40 -9.23
C ILE A 298 -3.15 10.14 -10.01
N ARG A 299 -3.49 10.71 -11.15
CA ARG A 299 -2.56 11.48 -11.98
C ARG A 299 -2.15 12.78 -11.27
N GLY A 300 -0.94 12.87 -10.64
CA GLY A 300 -0.68 14.02 -9.77
C GLY A 300 0.77 14.44 -9.55
N VAL A 301 1.70 13.53 -9.40
CA VAL A 301 3.09 13.87 -9.04
C VAL A 301 3.75 14.73 -10.09
N GLY A 302 4.36 15.85 -9.66
CA GLY A 302 5.14 16.75 -10.52
C GLY A 302 4.31 17.74 -11.35
N ILE A 303 2.97 17.73 -11.26
CA ILE A 303 2.09 18.65 -12.03
C ILE A 303 1.46 19.76 -11.17
N GLY A 304 1.89 19.90 -9.92
CA GLY A 304 1.41 20.95 -9.03
C GLY A 304 -0.11 20.91 -8.85
N ARG A 305 -0.76 22.06 -8.97
CA ARG A 305 -2.24 22.17 -8.83
C ARG A 305 -3.00 21.94 -10.15
N THR A 306 -2.34 21.52 -11.21
CA THR A 306 -3.00 21.25 -12.49
C THR A 306 -4.04 20.14 -12.31
N SER A 307 -5.26 20.37 -12.82
CA SER A 307 -6.40 19.43 -12.71
C SER A 307 -6.73 19.00 -11.27
N LEU A 308 -6.51 19.88 -10.29
CA LEU A 308 -6.65 19.51 -8.88
C LEU A 308 -8.10 19.16 -8.51
N LYS A 309 -9.09 19.87 -9.05
CA LYS A 309 -10.51 19.52 -8.83
C LYS A 309 -10.85 18.15 -9.40
N ARG A 310 -10.32 17.83 -10.58
CA ARG A 310 -10.50 16.53 -11.24
C ARG A 310 -9.86 15.39 -10.43
N ARG A 311 -8.67 15.62 -9.88
CA ARG A 311 -7.98 14.68 -8.99
C ARG A 311 -8.80 14.39 -7.72
N VAL A 312 -9.28 15.44 -7.07
CA VAL A 312 -10.15 15.35 -5.88
C VAL A 312 -11.46 14.64 -6.19
N GLN A 313 -12.09 14.94 -7.33
CA GLN A 313 -13.29 14.24 -7.79
C GLN A 313 -13.04 12.74 -8.00
N SER A 314 -11.93 12.37 -8.64
CA SER A 314 -11.57 10.97 -8.87
C SER A 314 -11.42 10.20 -7.56
N ILE A 315 -10.71 10.76 -6.57
CA ILE A 315 -10.54 10.18 -5.24
C ILE A 315 -11.90 9.99 -4.55
N PHE A 316 -12.72 11.04 -4.54
CA PHE A 316 -14.05 11.00 -3.93
C PHE A 316 -14.94 9.91 -4.55
N LEU A 317 -15.02 9.85 -5.88
CA LEU A 317 -15.86 8.88 -6.59
C LEU A 317 -15.41 7.44 -6.32
N ILE A 318 -14.09 7.18 -6.32
CA ILE A 318 -13.54 5.85 -6.02
C ILE A 318 -13.83 5.47 -4.57
N ALA A 319 -13.53 6.34 -3.60
CA ALA A 319 -13.83 6.09 -2.19
C ALA A 319 -15.32 5.84 -1.95
N PHE A 320 -16.17 6.68 -2.54
CA PHE A 320 -17.63 6.52 -2.48
C PHE A 320 -18.07 5.18 -3.07
N SER A 321 -17.56 4.79 -4.24
CA SER A 321 -17.88 3.52 -4.88
C SER A 321 -17.53 2.33 -3.99
N TYR A 322 -16.32 2.33 -3.39
CA TYR A 322 -15.89 1.27 -2.47
C TYR A 322 -16.80 1.19 -1.23
N MET A 323 -17.09 2.34 -0.62
CA MET A 323 -17.98 2.40 0.54
C MET A 323 -19.40 1.97 0.19
N LYS A 324 -19.94 2.42 -0.94
CA LYS A 324 -21.28 2.02 -1.41
C LYS A 324 -21.34 0.52 -1.70
N THR A 325 -20.33 -0.04 -2.35
CA THR A 325 -20.21 -1.48 -2.59
C THR A 325 -20.18 -2.26 -1.28
N ALA A 326 -19.40 -1.79 -0.30
CA ALA A 326 -19.34 -2.40 1.04
C ALA A 326 -20.69 -2.28 1.79
N TYR A 327 -21.37 -1.14 1.67
CA TYR A 327 -22.69 -0.91 2.28
C TYR A 327 -23.77 -1.80 1.69
N ASP A 328 -23.84 -1.88 0.35
CA ASP A 328 -24.85 -2.64 -0.37
C ASP A 328 -24.68 -4.16 -0.22
N ASN A 329 -23.43 -4.62 -0.05
CA ASN A 329 -23.06 -6.04 0.01
C ASN A 329 -22.43 -6.43 1.37
N ALA A 330 -22.88 -5.81 2.47
CA ALA A 330 -22.22 -5.97 3.78
C ALA A 330 -22.09 -7.44 4.23
N ASP A 331 -23.14 -8.24 4.06
CA ASP A 331 -23.14 -9.65 4.42
C ASP A 331 -22.19 -10.47 3.52
N GLU A 332 -22.23 -10.21 2.20
CA GLU A 332 -21.35 -10.89 1.23
C GLU A 332 -19.86 -10.60 1.52
N VAL A 333 -19.52 -9.34 1.85
CA VAL A 333 -18.17 -8.94 2.27
C VAL A 333 -17.69 -9.77 3.46
N LYS A 334 -18.53 -9.90 4.50
CA LYS A 334 -18.17 -10.71 5.68
C LYS A 334 -18.02 -12.19 5.33
N ILE A 335 -18.90 -12.73 4.50
CA ILE A 335 -18.85 -14.13 4.04
C ILE A 335 -17.56 -14.39 3.29
N GLU A 336 -17.18 -13.56 2.32
CA GLU A 336 -15.96 -13.78 1.52
C GLU A 336 -14.68 -13.64 2.35
N ILE A 337 -14.64 -12.69 3.29
CA ILE A 337 -13.51 -12.59 4.23
C ILE A 337 -13.44 -13.82 5.14
N ASN A 338 -14.56 -14.25 5.73
CA ASN A 338 -14.59 -15.42 6.60
C ASN A 338 -14.20 -16.71 5.84
N LYS A 339 -14.65 -16.84 4.59
CA LYS A 339 -14.27 -17.95 3.72
C LYS A 339 -12.76 -17.94 3.43
N ALA A 340 -12.16 -16.77 3.17
CA ALA A 340 -10.72 -16.64 2.98
C ALA A 340 -9.92 -17.02 4.23
N VAL A 341 -10.44 -16.70 5.43
CA VAL A 341 -9.81 -17.08 6.71
C VAL A 341 -9.95 -18.56 7.00
N SER A 342 -11.14 -19.13 6.77
CA SER A 342 -11.45 -20.53 7.12
C SER A 342 -10.86 -21.54 6.12
N ASN A 343 -10.64 -21.13 4.88
CA ASN A 343 -10.09 -21.97 3.81
C ASN A 343 -8.81 -21.36 3.23
N PRO A 344 -7.72 -21.28 4.00
CA PRO A 344 -6.46 -20.75 3.49
C PRO A 344 -5.89 -21.67 2.41
N ASN A 345 -5.05 -21.12 1.54
CA ASN A 345 -4.34 -21.92 0.55
C ASN A 345 -3.58 -23.07 1.23
N PRO A 346 -3.68 -24.32 0.74
CA PRO A 346 -3.00 -25.48 1.33
C PRO A 346 -1.48 -25.42 1.18
N GLU A 347 -0.99 -24.61 0.27
CA GLU A 347 0.42 -24.31 0.07
C GLU A 347 0.74 -22.85 0.40
N VAL A 348 1.97 -22.61 0.77
CA VAL A 348 2.58 -21.28 0.86
C VAL A 348 3.51 -21.09 -0.33
N VAL A 349 3.40 -19.95 -1.01
CA VAL A 349 4.25 -19.61 -2.14
C VAL A 349 5.37 -18.70 -1.64
N ALA A 350 6.60 -19.22 -1.63
CA ALA A 350 7.78 -18.46 -1.22
C ALA A 350 8.37 -17.63 -2.37
N LYS A 351 8.38 -18.14 -3.61
CA LYS A 351 8.80 -17.39 -4.80
C LYS A 351 7.78 -17.52 -5.93
N SER A 352 7.56 -16.43 -6.68
CA SER A 352 6.73 -16.40 -7.88
C SER A 352 7.39 -15.62 -9.00
N SER A 353 6.99 -15.86 -10.24
CA SER A 353 7.40 -15.09 -11.42
C SER A 353 6.19 -14.52 -12.14
N HIS A 354 6.43 -13.46 -12.89
CA HIS A 354 5.44 -12.86 -13.77
C HIS A 354 5.85 -13.11 -15.22
N PRO A 355 5.03 -13.76 -16.05
CA PRO A 355 5.33 -13.91 -17.46
C PRO A 355 5.35 -12.53 -18.12
N VAL A 356 6.31 -12.33 -19.03
CA VAL A 356 6.40 -11.13 -19.87
C VAL A 356 5.77 -11.43 -21.22
N GLU A 357 4.78 -10.64 -21.60
CA GLU A 357 4.04 -10.80 -22.86
C GLU A 357 4.12 -9.50 -23.67
N LYS A 358 3.97 -9.62 -25.00
CA LYS A 358 3.85 -8.42 -25.86
C LYS A 358 2.41 -7.97 -25.84
N GLU A 359 2.20 -6.71 -25.51
CA GLU A 359 0.88 -6.10 -25.38
C GLU A 359 0.87 -4.70 -26.02
N LYS A 360 -0.32 -4.16 -26.24
CA LYS A 360 -0.53 -2.79 -26.67
C LYS A 360 -1.05 -1.96 -25.51
N LEU A 361 -0.44 -0.80 -25.30
CA LEU A 361 -0.84 0.13 -24.25
C LEU A 361 -1.28 1.46 -24.88
N LYS A 362 -2.46 1.96 -24.49
CA LYS A 362 -2.95 3.26 -24.91
C LYS A 362 -2.27 4.37 -24.11
N MET A 363 -1.66 5.31 -24.80
CA MET A 363 -0.97 6.45 -24.23
C MET A 363 -1.35 7.72 -24.99
N ILE A 364 -1.07 8.89 -24.44
CA ILE A 364 -1.19 10.16 -25.13
C ILE A 364 0.20 10.53 -25.68
N ASP A 365 0.29 10.71 -26.98
CA ASP A 365 1.49 11.18 -27.66
C ASP A 365 1.65 12.70 -27.48
N LEU A 366 2.81 13.12 -27.02
CA LEU A 366 3.11 14.52 -26.71
C LEU A 366 3.42 15.36 -27.96
N ASP A 367 3.70 14.75 -29.10
CA ASP A 367 3.88 15.46 -30.37
C ASP A 367 2.53 15.87 -30.99
N THR A 368 1.65 14.90 -31.11
CA THR A 368 0.36 15.10 -31.79
C THR A 368 -0.78 15.47 -30.85
N ASN A 369 -0.62 15.33 -29.55
CA ASN A 369 -1.67 15.45 -28.52
C ASN A 369 -2.89 14.53 -28.83
N LYS A 370 -2.62 13.30 -29.29
CA LYS A 370 -3.63 12.27 -29.58
C LYS A 370 -3.35 11.01 -28.79
N GLU A 371 -4.38 10.22 -28.60
CA GLU A 371 -4.20 8.86 -28.10
C GLU A 371 -3.57 8.00 -29.21
N ILE A 372 -2.56 7.23 -28.83
CA ILE A 372 -1.89 6.24 -29.66
C ILE A 372 -1.78 4.93 -28.93
N GLU A 373 -1.61 3.83 -29.65
CA GLU A 373 -1.20 2.54 -29.09
C GLU A 373 0.30 2.37 -29.28
N ILE A 374 0.98 1.98 -28.21
CA ILE A 374 2.39 1.62 -28.23
C ILE A 374 2.57 0.12 -27.94
N ASP A 375 3.53 -0.51 -28.61
CA ASP A 375 3.91 -1.90 -28.32
C ASP A 375 4.83 -1.93 -27.10
N VAL A 376 4.51 -2.77 -26.13
CA VAL A 376 5.24 -2.88 -24.87
C VAL A 376 5.51 -4.34 -24.51
N ASN A 377 6.58 -4.58 -23.74
CA ASN A 377 6.76 -5.81 -22.98
C ASN A 377 6.09 -5.62 -21.63
N LEU A 378 5.07 -6.39 -21.31
CA LEU A 378 4.25 -6.25 -20.12
C LEU A 378 4.37 -7.49 -19.23
N ALA A 379 4.78 -7.29 -17.98
CA ALA A 379 4.75 -8.29 -16.92
C ALA A 379 3.54 -8.02 -16.01
N ASP A 380 2.58 -8.95 -15.98
CA ASP A 380 1.34 -8.80 -15.24
C ASP A 380 1.38 -9.62 -13.93
N ALA A 381 1.31 -8.93 -12.79
CA ALA A 381 1.29 -9.56 -11.48
C ALA A 381 0.06 -10.49 -11.27
N TRP A 382 -1.03 -10.28 -11.99
CA TRP A 382 -2.21 -11.16 -11.96
C TRP A 382 -1.99 -12.50 -12.66
N LYS A 383 -1.02 -12.58 -13.56
CA LYS A 383 -0.58 -13.79 -14.25
C LYS A 383 0.58 -14.50 -13.53
N SER A 384 0.85 -14.14 -12.26
CA SER A 384 1.91 -14.74 -11.44
C SER A 384 1.79 -16.25 -11.37
N LYS A 385 2.94 -16.93 -11.42
CA LYS A 385 3.06 -18.39 -11.26
C LYS A 385 4.03 -18.69 -10.13
N ALA A 386 3.69 -19.66 -9.28
CA ALA A 386 4.58 -20.13 -8.23
C ALA A 386 5.84 -20.77 -8.84
N ILE A 387 7.01 -20.39 -8.31
CA ILE A 387 8.31 -21.02 -8.62
C ILE A 387 8.71 -21.94 -7.47
N LEU A 388 8.48 -21.49 -6.23
CA LEU A 388 8.76 -22.26 -5.03
C LEU A 388 7.54 -22.21 -4.13
N SER A 389 7.00 -23.39 -3.81
CA SER A 389 5.93 -23.53 -2.83
C SER A 389 6.24 -24.68 -1.86
N ARG A 390 5.58 -24.64 -0.71
CA ARG A 390 5.64 -25.67 0.33
C ARG A 390 4.25 -25.92 0.92
N ALA A 391 4.02 -27.11 1.49
CA ALA A 391 2.80 -27.35 2.27
C ALA A 391 2.66 -26.28 3.35
N ARG A 392 1.45 -25.74 3.57
CA ARG A 392 1.20 -24.73 4.59
C ARG A 392 1.40 -25.33 5.98
N PRO A 393 2.27 -24.78 6.86
CA PRO A 393 2.40 -25.28 8.21
C PRO A 393 1.17 -24.89 9.05
N SER A 394 0.93 -25.58 10.15
CA SER A 394 -0.09 -25.20 11.14
C SER A 394 0.38 -24.04 12.00
N ALA A 395 1.70 -23.93 12.22
CA ALA A 395 2.32 -22.84 12.96
C ALA A 395 3.79 -22.67 12.56
N TYR A 396 4.34 -21.49 12.85
CA TYR A 396 5.79 -21.29 12.97
C TYR A 396 6.18 -21.23 14.44
N ILE A 397 7.36 -21.77 14.76
CA ILE A 397 7.94 -21.73 16.10
C ILE A 397 9.23 -20.94 16.04
N LEU A 398 9.36 -19.94 16.91
CA LEU A 398 10.55 -19.10 17.03
C LEU A 398 11.22 -19.37 18.38
N LEU A 399 12.55 -19.37 18.40
CA LEU A 399 13.30 -19.50 19.64
C LEU A 399 13.11 -18.25 20.54
N PRO A 400 13.31 -18.36 21.87
CA PRO A 400 13.03 -17.27 22.82
C PRO A 400 13.82 -15.98 22.59
N ASP A 401 14.99 -16.07 21.98
CA ASP A 401 15.88 -14.95 21.67
C ASP A 401 15.43 -14.12 20.44
N GLN A 402 14.41 -14.58 19.73
CA GLN A 402 13.91 -13.90 18.52
C GLN A 402 12.94 -12.74 18.83
N VAL A 403 13.25 -11.93 19.84
CA VAL A 403 12.38 -10.85 20.35
C VAL A 403 12.02 -9.81 19.27
N LEU A 404 12.99 -9.41 18.44
CA LEU A 404 12.74 -8.43 17.35
C LEU A 404 11.71 -8.95 16.34
N LEU A 405 11.79 -10.23 15.96
CA LEU A 405 10.83 -10.82 15.02
C LEU A 405 9.43 -10.86 15.66
N VAL A 406 9.35 -11.23 16.94
CA VAL A 406 8.10 -11.28 17.71
C VAL A 406 7.44 -9.89 17.79
N GLU A 407 8.20 -8.84 18.07
CA GLU A 407 7.68 -7.47 18.10
C GLU A 407 7.09 -7.06 16.74
N LYS A 408 7.82 -7.32 15.64
CA LYS A 408 7.32 -7.02 14.29
C LYS A 408 6.07 -7.83 13.93
N LEU A 409 6.02 -9.12 14.29
CA LEU A 409 4.84 -9.95 14.09
C LEU A 409 3.62 -9.42 14.86
N LYS A 410 3.80 -8.93 16.09
CA LYS A 410 2.74 -8.28 16.87
C LYS A 410 2.24 -6.97 16.21
N ILE A 411 3.15 -6.15 15.66
CA ILE A 411 2.77 -4.93 14.90
C ILE A 411 1.98 -5.30 13.63
N LEU A 412 2.35 -6.38 12.95
CA LEU A 412 1.59 -6.94 11.83
C LEU A 412 0.21 -7.48 12.26
N GLY A 413 -0.06 -7.53 13.57
CA GLY A 413 -1.32 -7.94 14.15
C GLY A 413 -1.48 -9.44 14.29
N LEU A 414 -0.38 -10.19 14.29
CA LEU A 414 -0.38 -11.61 14.56
C LEU A 414 -0.47 -11.87 16.07
N GLN A 415 -1.26 -12.87 16.43
CA GLN A 415 -1.33 -13.41 17.79
C GLN A 415 -0.27 -14.48 17.95
N LEU A 416 0.48 -14.40 19.03
CA LEU A 416 1.52 -15.36 19.40
C LEU A 416 1.22 -15.92 20.80
N THR A 417 1.52 -17.20 20.98
CA THR A 417 1.51 -17.86 22.28
C THR A 417 2.95 -18.24 22.64
N GLU A 418 3.21 -18.45 23.94
CA GLU A 418 4.51 -18.90 24.43
C GLU A 418 4.39 -20.30 24.98
N LEU A 419 5.34 -21.17 24.68
CA LEU A 419 5.45 -22.49 25.32
C LEU A 419 5.78 -22.29 26.79
N LYS A 420 4.92 -22.79 27.67
CA LYS A 420 5.07 -22.65 29.13
C LYS A 420 6.10 -23.59 29.74
N LYS A 421 6.46 -24.66 29.03
CA LYS A 421 7.47 -25.67 29.42
C LYS A 421 8.24 -26.13 28.20
N ALA A 422 9.40 -26.74 28.44
CA ALA A 422 10.13 -27.41 27.36
C ALA A 422 9.23 -28.47 26.71
N THR A 423 9.12 -28.39 25.38
CA THR A 423 8.20 -29.21 24.58
C THR A 423 8.93 -29.82 23.41
N GLU A 424 8.88 -31.14 23.29
CA GLU A 424 9.44 -31.88 22.17
C GLU A 424 8.41 -31.94 21.04
N LEU A 425 8.82 -31.52 19.83
CA LEU A 425 7.96 -31.43 18.64
C LEU A 425 8.70 -31.95 17.40
N GLU A 426 7.95 -32.61 16.51
CA GLU A 426 8.40 -32.85 15.14
C GLU A 426 8.13 -31.61 14.30
N VAL A 427 9.17 -31.04 13.69
CA VAL A 427 9.13 -29.81 12.92
C VAL A 427 9.98 -29.95 11.66
N GLU A 428 9.80 -29.03 10.72
CA GLU A 428 10.77 -28.81 9.65
C GLU A 428 11.64 -27.60 10.02
N ASN A 429 12.97 -27.78 9.96
CA ASN A 429 13.93 -26.68 10.05
C ASN A 429 14.22 -26.10 8.67
N TYR A 430 14.93 -24.96 8.64
CA TYR A 430 15.52 -24.38 7.44
C TYR A 430 17.03 -24.35 7.59
N THR A 431 17.75 -24.94 6.63
CA THR A 431 19.21 -24.79 6.49
C THR A 431 19.49 -24.08 5.18
N ILE A 432 20.20 -22.96 5.24
CA ILE A 432 20.53 -22.16 4.06
C ILE A 432 21.49 -22.93 3.17
N SER A 433 21.05 -23.23 1.94
CA SER A 433 21.83 -23.97 0.94
C SER A 433 22.46 -23.09 -0.13
N GLU A 434 21.90 -21.88 -0.35
CA GLU A 434 22.47 -20.85 -1.19
C GLU A 434 22.28 -19.51 -0.50
N TYR A 435 23.27 -18.62 -0.64
CA TYR A 435 23.29 -17.32 0.01
C TYR A 435 23.95 -16.28 -0.89
N GLN A 436 23.24 -15.19 -1.11
CA GLN A 436 23.75 -14.00 -1.76
C GLN A 436 23.32 -12.77 -0.97
N LYS A 437 24.25 -11.83 -0.79
CA LYS A 437 23.97 -10.54 -0.18
C LYS A 437 24.18 -9.45 -1.21
N ASP A 438 23.25 -8.51 -1.29
CA ASP A 438 23.37 -7.37 -2.20
C ASP A 438 24.57 -6.51 -1.80
N SER A 439 25.25 -5.95 -2.80
CA SER A 439 26.40 -5.04 -2.62
C SER A 439 25.95 -3.60 -2.36
N GLU A 440 24.70 -3.26 -2.67
CA GLU A 440 24.11 -1.95 -2.50
C GLU A 440 22.92 -2.03 -1.52
N GLU A 441 22.66 -0.93 -0.83
CA GLU A 441 21.48 -0.83 0.04
C GLU A 441 20.19 -0.63 -0.78
N ASP A 442 19.15 -1.38 -0.43
CA ASP A 442 17.76 -1.16 -0.86
C ASP A 442 16.94 -0.77 0.37
N GLU A 443 16.44 0.48 0.41
CA GLU A 443 15.59 0.98 1.49
C GLU A 443 16.23 0.79 2.90
N GLY A 444 17.50 1.15 3.02
CA GLY A 444 18.24 1.13 4.28
C GLY A 444 18.74 -0.24 4.73
N VAL A 445 18.71 -1.26 3.87
CA VAL A 445 19.21 -2.60 4.18
C VAL A 445 19.98 -3.20 3.01
N PHE A 446 21.01 -3.98 3.32
CA PHE A 446 21.61 -4.91 2.36
C PHE A 446 20.78 -6.18 2.34
N ARG A 447 20.08 -6.44 1.24
CA ARG A 447 19.18 -7.59 1.15
C ARG A 447 19.96 -8.89 1.10
N GLN A 448 19.29 -9.96 1.55
CA GLN A 448 19.78 -11.33 1.45
C GLN A 448 18.84 -12.11 0.52
N ASP A 449 19.35 -12.71 -0.53
CA ASP A 449 18.64 -13.74 -1.31
C ASP A 449 19.19 -15.11 -0.94
N VAL A 450 18.26 -16.02 -0.62
CA VAL A 450 18.61 -17.34 -0.10
C VAL A 450 17.81 -18.43 -0.78
N LEU A 451 18.37 -19.66 -0.78
CA LEU A 451 17.59 -20.90 -0.86
C LEU A 451 17.83 -21.70 0.42
N ALA A 452 16.76 -22.30 0.94
CA ALA A 452 16.81 -23.12 2.15
C ALA A 452 16.31 -24.53 1.86
N LYS A 453 17.04 -25.52 2.37
CA LYS A 453 16.58 -26.90 2.45
C LYS A 453 15.77 -27.08 3.73
N THR A 454 14.64 -27.76 3.63
CA THR A 454 13.84 -28.17 4.79
C THR A 454 14.09 -29.63 5.11
N GLN A 455 14.18 -29.94 6.39
CA GLN A 455 14.33 -31.31 6.89
C GLN A 455 13.41 -31.51 8.12
N LYS A 456 12.72 -32.62 8.17
CA LYS A 456 11.98 -33.03 9.37
C LYS A 456 12.95 -33.46 10.47
N ILE A 457 12.79 -32.85 11.62
CA ILE A 457 13.58 -33.14 12.81
C ILE A 457 12.68 -33.21 14.05
N THR A 458 13.07 -33.98 15.04
CA THR A 458 12.51 -33.88 16.38
C THR A 458 13.39 -32.97 17.21
N ARG A 459 12.79 -31.94 17.81
CA ARG A 459 13.51 -30.94 18.61
C ARG A 459 12.74 -30.58 19.87
N THR A 460 13.46 -30.44 20.97
CA THR A 460 12.94 -29.86 22.20
C THR A 460 13.08 -28.34 22.18
N PHE A 461 11.94 -27.65 22.17
CA PHE A 461 11.88 -26.18 22.27
C PHE A 461 11.81 -25.79 23.75
N PRO A 462 12.66 -24.88 24.23
CA PRO A 462 12.62 -24.43 25.62
C PRO A 462 11.33 -23.66 25.93
N ALA A 463 11.00 -23.54 27.22
CA ALA A 463 9.96 -22.62 27.68
C ALA A 463 10.30 -21.20 27.22
N GLY A 464 9.28 -20.40 26.88
CA GLY A 464 9.45 -19.06 26.28
C GLY A 464 9.64 -19.04 24.77
N SER A 465 9.70 -20.22 24.08
CA SER A 465 9.62 -20.25 22.62
C SER A 465 8.25 -19.78 22.16
N PHE A 466 8.22 -19.00 21.06
CA PHE A 466 6.98 -18.40 20.56
C PHE A 466 6.36 -19.25 19.46
N VAL A 467 5.04 -19.39 19.51
CA VAL A 467 4.23 -20.10 18.51
C VAL A 467 3.36 -19.09 17.76
N VAL A 468 3.50 -19.04 16.46
CA VAL A 468 2.69 -18.25 15.53
C VAL A 468 1.73 -19.19 14.82
N SER A 469 0.56 -19.40 15.39
CA SER A 469 -0.47 -20.25 14.77
C SER A 469 -0.94 -19.62 13.45
N LEU A 470 -1.08 -20.42 12.39
CA LEU A 470 -1.66 -19.98 11.13
C LEU A 470 -3.19 -20.08 11.08
N ASN A 471 -3.83 -20.53 12.16
CA ASN A 471 -5.29 -20.47 12.33
C ASN A 471 -5.72 -19.09 12.86
N GLN A 472 -5.44 -18.03 12.10
CA GLN A 472 -5.80 -16.67 12.43
C GLN A 472 -5.94 -15.81 11.16
N ARG A 473 -6.74 -14.73 11.21
CA ARG A 473 -7.09 -13.90 10.06
C ARG A 473 -5.86 -13.39 9.28
N LYS A 474 -4.79 -13.00 9.97
CA LYS A 474 -3.61 -12.37 9.36
C LYS A 474 -2.48 -13.36 9.06
N SER A 475 -2.76 -14.66 9.05
CA SER A 475 -1.76 -15.73 8.91
C SER A 475 -0.91 -15.64 7.64
N ASN A 476 -1.44 -15.07 6.54
CA ASN A 476 -0.67 -14.92 5.30
C ASN A 476 0.48 -13.90 5.44
N LEU A 477 0.37 -12.92 6.35
CA LEU A 477 1.50 -12.03 6.68
C LEU A 477 2.63 -12.81 7.37
N ALA A 478 2.31 -13.77 8.26
CA ALA A 478 3.35 -14.62 8.86
C ALA A 478 4.09 -15.43 7.80
N VAL A 479 3.36 -16.02 6.85
CA VAL A 479 3.95 -16.74 5.71
C VAL A 479 4.92 -15.83 4.94
N GLU A 480 4.47 -14.64 4.57
CA GLU A 480 5.23 -13.71 3.75
C GLU A 480 6.55 -13.25 4.40
N VAL A 481 6.58 -13.12 5.74
CA VAL A 481 7.76 -12.62 6.44
C VAL A 481 8.65 -13.74 7.03
N LEU A 482 8.13 -14.95 7.20
CA LEU A 482 8.86 -16.06 7.84
C LEU A 482 9.37 -17.13 6.87
N GLU A 483 8.80 -17.25 5.65
CA GLU A 483 9.39 -18.09 4.60
C GLU A 483 10.66 -17.42 4.08
N PRO A 484 11.86 -18.02 4.26
CA PRO A 484 13.13 -17.31 4.07
C PRO A 484 13.39 -16.84 2.66
N GLU A 485 12.90 -17.56 1.65
CA GLU A 485 13.08 -17.22 0.24
C GLU A 485 12.07 -16.19 -0.28
N ALA A 486 11.06 -15.81 0.52
CA ALA A 486 10.12 -14.79 0.09
C ALA A 486 10.83 -13.44 -0.09
N PRO A 487 10.58 -12.73 -1.20
CA PRO A 487 11.34 -11.52 -1.55
C PRO A 487 11.24 -10.38 -0.52
N ASN A 488 10.24 -10.46 0.36
CA ASN A 488 9.98 -9.47 1.39
C ASN A 488 9.99 -10.08 2.80
N SER A 489 10.69 -11.20 2.99
CA SER A 489 10.84 -11.87 4.28
C SER A 489 11.77 -11.11 5.24
N PHE A 490 11.74 -11.49 6.51
CA PHE A 490 12.69 -10.99 7.50
C PHE A 490 14.14 -11.39 7.16
N VAL A 491 14.34 -12.52 6.49
CA VAL A 491 15.64 -12.91 5.95
C VAL A 491 16.03 -11.97 4.82
N SER A 492 15.16 -11.79 3.82
CA SER A 492 15.45 -10.92 2.67
C SER A 492 15.82 -9.49 3.09
N PHE A 493 15.15 -8.93 4.09
CA PHE A 493 15.45 -7.59 4.60
C PHE A 493 16.56 -7.53 5.65
N SER A 494 17.32 -8.58 5.84
CA SER A 494 18.40 -8.65 6.86
C SER A 494 17.93 -8.35 8.31
N ILE A 495 16.64 -8.45 8.59
CA ILE A 495 16.07 -8.40 9.94
C ILE A 495 16.47 -9.68 10.68
N LEU A 496 16.32 -10.82 10.01
CA LEU A 496 16.91 -12.10 10.41
C LEU A 496 18.17 -12.33 9.58
N LYS A 497 19.33 -12.06 10.19
CA LYS A 497 20.63 -12.27 9.54
C LYS A 497 20.97 -13.76 9.50
N THR A 498 21.49 -14.20 8.36
CA THR A 498 21.93 -15.59 8.16
C THR A 498 23.19 -15.65 7.30
N ASP A 499 23.63 -16.85 6.97
CA ASP A 499 24.77 -17.13 6.09
C ASP A 499 24.64 -18.54 5.52
N LEU A 500 25.50 -18.93 4.59
CA LEU A 500 25.55 -20.26 4.01
C LEU A 500 25.71 -21.35 5.10
N ASN A 501 24.98 -22.45 4.96
CA ASN A 501 24.93 -23.59 5.88
C ASN A 501 24.43 -23.26 7.31
N LYS A 502 23.84 -22.10 7.54
CA LYS A 502 23.22 -21.77 8.83
C LYS A 502 21.80 -22.33 8.92
N GLU A 503 21.47 -22.89 10.07
CA GLU A 503 20.09 -23.20 10.46
C GLU A 503 19.41 -21.91 10.95
N LEU A 504 18.18 -21.69 10.51
CA LEU A 504 17.39 -20.53 10.94
C LEU A 504 16.70 -20.83 12.29
N PRO A 505 16.51 -19.81 13.16
CA PRO A 505 15.82 -19.95 14.44
C PRO A 505 14.28 -19.89 14.30
N VAL A 506 13.77 -20.30 13.14
CA VAL A 506 12.34 -20.36 12.76
C VAL A 506 12.06 -21.75 12.23
N TYR A 507 11.02 -22.38 12.75
CA TYR A 507 10.69 -23.78 12.43
C TYR A 507 9.24 -23.89 11.99
N ARG A 508 8.97 -24.78 11.03
CA ARG A 508 7.62 -25.07 10.51
C ARG A 508 7.03 -26.25 11.26
N TYR A 509 5.92 -26.04 11.93
CA TYR A 509 5.15 -27.11 12.58
C TYR A 509 4.01 -27.56 11.67
N LEU A 510 4.03 -28.84 11.26
CA LEU A 510 3.04 -29.43 10.36
C LEU A 510 1.99 -30.29 11.11
N GLY A 511 2.13 -30.45 12.43
CA GLY A 511 1.20 -31.22 13.23
C GLY A 511 -0.16 -30.55 13.42
N ASN A 512 -1.15 -31.33 13.83
CA ASN A 512 -2.54 -30.88 14.01
C ASN A 512 -2.87 -30.46 15.44
N SER A 513 -1.91 -30.54 16.38
CA SER A 513 -2.16 -30.16 17.79
C SER A 513 -2.13 -28.64 17.95
N ASN A 514 -3.07 -28.10 18.73
CA ASN A 514 -2.98 -26.73 19.23
C ASN A 514 -1.81 -26.66 20.22
N LEU A 515 -0.79 -25.87 19.90
CA LEU A 515 0.40 -25.63 20.73
C LEU A 515 0.17 -24.47 21.69
#